data_01bb10f8c1059f8d6b67c67bde6e7570
#
_entry.id   01bb10f8c1059f8d6b67c67bde6e7570
#
_cell.length_a   1.000
_cell.length_b   1.000
_cell.length_c   1.000
_cell.angle_alpha   90.00
_cell.angle_beta   90.00
_cell.angle_gamma   90.00
#
_symmetry.space_group_name_H-M   'P 1'
#
loop_
_entity.id
_entity.type
_entity.pdbx_description
1 polymer ?
#
loop_
_entity_poly.entity_id
_entity_poly.type
_entity_poly.pdbx_seq_one_letter_code
_entity_poly.pdbx_strand_id
1 'polypeptide(L)'
;MNSTLVIMGVSGSGKTTIGKLLAERFSLRFFDGDDYHSENNVQKMSRGEPLTDEDRGDWLASLAELIQSERPIVLACSALKTEYREYLSESDIGMRFVFLDVPFEVAETRLASREGHFMPVSLLDSQFETLQRPQNAIHIQAEKPVLVIVDQVEKALSRLAHENK
;
A
#
# COMPACT_ATOMS: atom_id res chain seq x y z
N MET A 1 -16.88 1.86 -8.61
CA MET A 1 -16.43 1.60 -7.21
C MET A 1 -16.62 2.88 -6.42
N ASN A 2 -17.25 2.82 -5.24
CA ASN A 2 -17.64 4.01 -4.48
C ASN A 2 -16.81 4.19 -3.18
N SER A 3 -15.74 3.43 -3.04
CA SER A 3 -14.90 3.42 -1.83
C SER A 3 -13.42 3.41 -2.20
N THR A 4 -12.60 3.94 -1.30
CA THR A 4 -11.15 3.96 -1.45
C THR A 4 -10.57 2.55 -1.45
N LEU A 5 -9.61 2.31 -2.32
CA LEU A 5 -8.83 1.08 -2.42
C LEU A 5 -7.39 1.37 -2.00
N VAL A 6 -6.96 0.72 -0.94
CA VAL A 6 -5.56 0.82 -0.45
C VAL A 6 -4.78 -0.41 -0.90
N ILE A 7 -3.75 -0.18 -1.69
CA ILE A 7 -2.81 -1.22 -2.12
C ILE A 7 -1.65 -1.24 -1.13
N MET A 8 -1.58 -2.28 -0.32
CA MET A 8 -0.63 -2.38 0.79
C MET A 8 0.41 -3.48 0.60
N GLY A 9 1.49 -3.36 1.30
CA GLY A 9 2.59 -4.32 1.33
C GLY A 9 3.94 -3.65 1.55
N VAL A 10 4.98 -4.46 1.62
CA VAL A 10 6.36 -3.98 1.79
C VAL A 10 6.85 -3.26 0.54
N SER A 11 7.96 -2.54 0.67
CA SER A 11 8.67 -1.99 -0.49
C SER A 11 9.06 -3.11 -1.45
N GLY A 12 8.94 -2.86 -2.75
CA GLY A 12 9.20 -3.87 -3.79
C GLY A 12 8.05 -4.86 -4.04
N SER A 13 6.92 -4.71 -3.37
CA SER A 13 5.74 -5.58 -3.61
C SER A 13 4.93 -5.23 -4.86
N GLY A 14 5.17 -4.05 -5.46
CA GLY A 14 4.49 -3.63 -6.69
C GLY A 14 3.29 -2.69 -6.48
N LYS A 15 3.15 -2.08 -5.29
CA LYS A 15 2.03 -1.21 -4.93
C LYS A 15 1.76 -0.09 -5.94
N THR A 16 2.79 0.63 -6.35
CA THR A 16 2.64 1.77 -7.27
C THR A 16 2.17 1.32 -8.64
N THR A 17 2.80 0.30 -9.21
CA THR A 17 2.45 -0.24 -10.53
C THR A 17 1.03 -0.78 -10.55
N ILE A 18 0.69 -1.64 -9.59
CA ILE A 18 -0.64 -2.23 -9.46
C ILE A 18 -1.69 -1.16 -9.15
N GLY A 19 -1.37 -0.23 -8.26
CA GLY A 19 -2.26 0.86 -7.88
C GLY A 19 -2.65 1.76 -9.06
N LYS A 20 -1.69 2.15 -9.88
CA LYS A 20 -1.94 2.96 -11.09
C LYS A 20 -2.85 2.24 -12.08
N LEU A 21 -2.62 0.96 -12.34
CA LEU A 21 -3.44 0.18 -13.27
C LEU A 21 -4.86 -0.02 -12.75
N LEU A 22 -5.03 -0.26 -11.46
CA LEU A 22 -6.35 -0.37 -10.85
C LEU A 22 -7.10 0.98 -10.86
N ALA A 23 -6.40 2.08 -10.60
CA ALA A 23 -6.97 3.42 -10.70
C ALA A 23 -7.50 3.71 -12.12
N GLU A 24 -6.73 3.39 -13.14
CA GLU A 24 -7.14 3.50 -14.54
C GLU A 24 -8.37 2.63 -14.83
N ARG A 25 -8.37 1.35 -14.42
CA ARG A 25 -9.50 0.43 -14.60
C ARG A 25 -10.79 0.88 -13.99
N PHE A 26 -10.71 1.49 -12.80
CA PHE A 26 -11.87 1.94 -12.06
C PHE A 26 -12.23 3.42 -12.29
N SER A 27 -11.47 4.11 -13.16
CA SER A 27 -11.60 5.55 -13.40
C SER A 27 -11.51 6.37 -12.10
N LEU A 28 -10.55 6.00 -11.23
CA LEU A 28 -10.25 6.68 -9.99
C LEU A 28 -8.90 7.39 -10.07
N ARG A 29 -8.69 8.38 -9.20
CA ARG A 29 -7.37 9.00 -9.05
C ARG A 29 -6.46 8.09 -8.25
N PHE A 30 -5.17 8.09 -8.63
CA PHE A 30 -4.11 7.39 -7.91
C PHE A 30 -3.28 8.36 -7.09
N PHE A 31 -2.97 7.96 -5.86
CA PHE A 31 -2.00 8.65 -4.99
C PHE A 31 -1.00 7.66 -4.42
N ASP A 32 0.26 8.10 -4.33
CA ASP A 32 1.32 7.34 -3.67
C ASP A 32 1.51 7.89 -2.25
N GLY A 33 1.29 7.05 -1.25
CA GLY A 33 1.43 7.44 0.16
C GLY A 33 2.84 7.89 0.53
N ASP A 34 3.87 7.43 -0.20
CA ASP A 34 5.24 7.84 0.05
C ASP A 34 5.47 9.33 -0.21
N ASP A 35 4.68 9.96 -1.09
CA ASP A 35 4.76 11.39 -1.38
C ASP A 35 4.31 12.28 -0.20
N TYR A 36 3.69 11.68 0.80
CA TYR A 36 3.13 12.38 1.98
C TYR A 36 4.00 12.28 3.23
N HIS A 37 5.17 11.64 3.15
CA HIS A 37 6.14 11.66 4.25
C HIS A 37 6.74 13.05 4.44
N SER A 38 6.99 13.41 5.71
CA SER A 38 7.76 14.60 6.05
C SER A 38 9.19 14.52 5.51
N GLU A 39 9.83 15.65 5.32
CA GLU A 39 11.24 15.71 4.94
C GLU A 39 12.13 14.95 5.92
N ASN A 40 11.85 15.04 7.22
CA ASN A 40 12.57 14.29 8.25
C ASN A 40 12.43 12.76 8.07
N ASN A 41 11.23 12.27 7.75
CA ASN A 41 11.00 10.86 7.47
C ASN A 41 11.74 10.40 6.20
N VAL A 42 11.71 11.21 5.15
CA VAL A 42 12.45 10.93 3.90
C VAL A 42 13.95 10.83 4.18
N GLN A 43 14.50 11.74 4.99
CA GLN A 43 15.92 11.71 5.37
C GLN A 43 16.28 10.47 6.20
N LYS A 44 15.45 10.09 7.16
CA LYS A 44 15.64 8.85 7.94
C LYS A 44 15.67 7.62 7.03
N MET A 45 14.71 7.48 6.14
CA MET A 45 14.65 6.35 5.21
C MET A 45 15.84 6.32 4.26
N SER A 46 16.31 7.47 3.79
CA SER A 46 17.49 7.55 2.92
C SER A 46 18.78 7.10 3.60
N ARG A 47 18.87 7.22 4.94
CA ARG A 47 19.98 6.72 5.76
C ARG A 47 19.81 5.25 6.19
N GLY A 48 18.73 4.59 5.78
CA GLY A 48 18.40 3.23 6.19
C GLY A 48 17.88 3.12 7.62
N GLU A 49 17.42 4.23 8.21
CA GLU A 49 16.82 4.25 9.54
C GLU A 49 15.34 3.91 9.45
N PRO A 50 14.84 2.88 10.17
CA PRO A 50 13.40 2.60 10.22
C PRO A 50 12.62 3.72 10.87
N LEU A 51 11.42 3.98 10.37
CA LEU A 51 10.50 4.93 10.99
C LEU A 51 9.87 4.31 12.24
N THR A 52 9.73 5.14 13.28
CA THR A 52 8.98 4.80 14.49
C THR A 52 7.47 5.00 14.29
N ASP A 53 6.66 4.53 15.24
CA ASP A 53 5.21 4.81 15.23
C ASP A 53 4.92 6.31 15.33
N GLU A 54 5.73 7.05 16.10
CA GLU A 54 5.64 8.51 16.21
C GLU A 54 5.93 9.20 14.87
N ASP A 55 6.99 8.76 14.17
CA ASP A 55 7.33 9.28 12.83
C ASP A 55 6.18 9.08 11.84
N ARG A 56 5.45 7.97 11.95
CA ARG A 56 4.34 7.64 11.07
C ARG A 56 3.04 8.33 11.43
N GLY A 57 2.89 8.86 12.64
CA GLY A 57 1.68 9.52 13.11
C GLY A 57 1.24 10.68 12.21
N ASP A 58 2.14 11.62 11.93
CA ASP A 58 1.86 12.76 11.04
C ASP A 58 1.61 12.32 9.60
N TRP A 59 2.33 11.32 9.13
CA TRP A 59 2.15 10.74 7.81
C TRP A 59 0.76 10.11 7.66
N LEU A 60 0.32 9.31 8.63
CA LEU A 60 -1.02 8.72 8.64
C LEU A 60 -2.12 9.79 8.70
N ALA A 61 -1.91 10.87 9.48
CA ALA A 61 -2.84 11.99 9.53
C ALA A 61 -2.98 12.67 8.17
N SER A 62 -1.87 12.91 7.47
CA SER A 62 -1.87 13.46 6.11
C SER A 62 -2.60 12.57 5.12
N LEU A 63 -2.42 11.25 5.20
CA LEU A 63 -3.14 10.30 4.36
C LEU A 63 -4.65 10.26 4.68
N ALA A 64 -5.02 10.36 5.95
CA ALA A 64 -6.43 10.42 6.35
C ALA A 64 -7.12 11.66 5.79
N GLU A 65 -6.48 12.83 5.86
CA GLU A 65 -6.97 14.07 5.24
C GLU A 65 -7.12 13.95 3.73
N LEU A 66 -6.13 13.37 3.06
CA LEU A 66 -6.18 13.10 1.63
C LEU A 66 -7.39 12.23 1.27
N ILE A 67 -7.59 11.12 1.98
CA ILE A 67 -8.71 10.21 1.73
C ILE A 67 -10.04 10.95 1.94
N GLN A 68 -10.19 11.70 3.03
CA GLN A 68 -11.43 12.44 3.31
C GLN A 68 -11.77 13.45 2.22
N SER A 69 -10.76 14.14 1.67
CA SER A 69 -10.98 15.18 0.66
C SER A 69 -11.17 14.64 -0.77
N GLU A 70 -10.56 13.50 -1.10
CA GLU A 70 -10.41 13.02 -2.48
C GLU A 70 -11.14 11.72 -2.79
N ARG A 71 -11.69 11.05 -1.77
CA ARG A 71 -12.38 9.75 -1.94
C ARG A 71 -13.53 9.79 -2.96
N PRO A 72 -13.73 8.70 -3.74
CA PRO A 72 -12.98 7.46 -3.73
C PRO A 72 -11.65 7.57 -4.52
N ILE A 73 -10.59 7.00 -4.00
CA ILE A 73 -9.25 6.99 -4.61
C ILE A 73 -8.63 5.59 -4.58
N VAL A 74 -7.54 5.41 -5.34
CA VAL A 74 -6.60 4.31 -5.14
C VAL A 74 -5.34 4.87 -4.49
N LEU A 75 -4.98 4.34 -3.33
CA LEU A 75 -3.84 4.77 -2.54
C LEU A 75 -2.83 3.63 -2.42
N ALA A 76 -1.59 3.84 -2.88
CA ALA A 76 -0.48 2.96 -2.53
C ALA A 76 0.08 3.38 -1.16
N CYS A 77 0.02 2.48 -0.19
CA CYS A 77 0.46 2.74 1.17
C CYS A 77 0.93 1.44 1.82
N SER A 78 2.10 1.44 2.45
CA SER A 78 2.62 0.23 3.10
C SER A 78 1.65 -0.36 4.13
N ALA A 79 1.02 0.45 4.96
CA ALA A 79 -0.02 0.09 5.92
C ALA A 79 0.31 -1.19 6.72
N LEU A 80 1.55 -1.28 7.23
CA LEU A 80 2.14 -2.53 7.73
C LEU A 80 1.50 -3.05 9.02
N LYS A 81 1.05 -2.14 9.90
CA LYS A 81 0.41 -2.53 11.17
C LYS A 81 -1.11 -2.44 11.09
N THR A 82 -1.76 -3.31 11.84
CA THR A 82 -3.22 -3.31 11.99
C THR A 82 -3.76 -1.95 12.45
N GLU A 83 -3.12 -1.33 13.45
CA GLU A 83 -3.51 0.00 13.95
C GLU A 83 -3.45 1.10 12.88
N TYR A 84 -2.52 1.01 11.92
CA TYR A 84 -2.45 1.96 10.82
C TYR A 84 -3.64 1.81 9.87
N ARG A 85 -4.02 0.56 9.59
CA ARG A 85 -5.17 0.25 8.73
C ARG A 85 -6.49 0.67 9.37
N GLU A 86 -6.64 0.41 10.66
CA GLU A 86 -7.80 0.84 11.44
C GLU A 86 -7.95 2.37 11.41
N TYR A 87 -6.87 3.08 11.70
CA TYR A 87 -6.85 4.54 11.66
C TYR A 87 -7.26 5.10 10.28
N LEU A 88 -6.70 4.57 9.19
CA LEU A 88 -7.06 5.00 7.83
C LEU A 88 -8.52 4.67 7.48
N SER A 89 -9.04 3.53 7.96
CA SER A 89 -10.40 3.09 7.67
C SER A 89 -11.48 4.02 8.22
N GLU A 90 -11.17 4.79 9.25
CA GLU A 90 -12.08 5.82 9.79
C GLU A 90 -12.36 6.95 8.76
N SER A 91 -11.47 7.14 7.81
CA SER A 91 -11.59 8.17 6.78
C SER A 91 -12.55 7.81 5.64
N ASP A 92 -12.81 6.51 5.44
CA ASP A 92 -13.75 5.99 4.44
C ASP A 92 -14.28 4.62 4.89
N ILE A 93 -15.52 4.59 5.39
CA ILE A 93 -16.15 3.37 5.95
C ILE A 93 -16.17 2.19 4.96
N GLY A 94 -16.21 2.47 3.67
CA GLY A 94 -16.20 1.45 2.62
C GLY A 94 -14.82 1.02 2.15
N MET A 95 -13.75 1.52 2.77
CA MET A 95 -12.37 1.27 2.38
C MET A 95 -12.06 -0.24 2.25
N ARG A 96 -11.32 -0.59 1.21
CA ARG A 96 -10.87 -1.96 0.98
C ARG A 96 -9.34 -1.99 0.89
N PHE A 97 -8.75 -3.01 1.49
CA PHE A 97 -7.31 -3.26 1.42
C PHE A 97 -7.01 -4.41 0.47
N VAL A 98 -6.00 -4.21 -0.37
CA VAL A 98 -5.39 -5.26 -1.21
C VAL A 98 -3.98 -5.48 -0.70
N PHE A 99 -3.73 -6.64 -0.14
CA PHE A 99 -2.41 -7.02 0.35
C PHE A 99 -1.61 -7.74 -0.73
N LEU A 100 -0.55 -7.08 -1.20
CA LEU A 100 0.40 -7.65 -2.13
C LEU A 100 1.48 -8.42 -1.34
N ASP A 101 1.32 -9.72 -1.27
CA ASP A 101 2.23 -10.61 -0.54
C ASP A 101 3.37 -11.07 -1.43
N VAL A 102 4.60 -10.79 -1.04
CA VAL A 102 5.81 -11.21 -1.75
C VAL A 102 6.82 -11.82 -0.78
N PRO A 103 7.60 -12.84 -1.18
CA PRO A 103 8.77 -13.26 -0.42
C PRO A 103 9.82 -12.15 -0.36
N PHE A 104 10.66 -12.19 0.69
CA PHE A 104 11.74 -11.24 0.87
C PHE A 104 12.65 -11.13 -0.37
N GLU A 105 13.05 -12.24 -0.92
CA GLU A 105 13.97 -12.32 -2.07
C GLU A 105 13.39 -11.65 -3.32
N VAL A 106 12.09 -11.75 -3.52
CA VAL A 106 11.39 -11.10 -4.64
C VAL A 106 11.36 -9.59 -4.43
N ALA A 107 11.02 -9.13 -3.23
CA ALA A 107 11.04 -7.71 -2.89
C ALA A 107 12.45 -7.11 -3.03
N GLU A 108 13.46 -7.80 -2.51
CA GLU A 108 14.87 -7.39 -2.60
C GLU A 108 15.32 -7.26 -4.06
N THR A 109 15.05 -8.26 -4.89
CA THR A 109 15.39 -8.26 -6.31
C THR A 109 14.72 -7.11 -7.06
N ARG A 110 13.45 -6.85 -6.80
CA ARG A 110 12.71 -5.75 -7.42
C ARG A 110 13.25 -4.38 -7.01
N LEU A 111 13.65 -4.20 -5.76
CA LEU A 111 14.25 -2.96 -5.27
C LEU A 111 15.63 -2.73 -5.89
N ALA A 112 16.46 -3.77 -5.99
CA ALA A 112 17.78 -3.69 -6.60
C ALA A 112 17.75 -3.31 -8.09
N SER A 113 16.67 -3.66 -8.81
CA SER A 113 16.50 -3.35 -10.24
C SER A 113 15.96 -1.94 -10.52
N ARG A 114 15.52 -1.20 -9.49
CA ARG A 114 15.01 0.17 -9.66
C ARG A 114 16.15 1.17 -9.79
N GLU A 115 16.23 1.83 -10.91
CA GLU A 115 17.14 2.96 -11.12
C GLU A 115 16.69 4.16 -10.27
N GLY A 116 17.64 4.77 -9.55
CA GLY A 116 17.41 5.99 -8.76
C GLY A 116 16.70 5.80 -7.43
N HIS A 117 16.30 4.60 -7.06
CA HIS A 117 15.71 4.27 -5.76
C HIS A 117 16.55 3.22 -5.05
N PHE A 118 17.48 3.68 -4.23
CA PHE A 118 18.24 2.79 -3.35
C PHE A 118 17.56 2.70 -1.99
N MET A 119 17.03 1.53 -1.67
CA MET A 119 16.58 1.19 -0.33
C MET A 119 17.57 0.21 0.27
N PRO A 120 18.20 0.52 1.42
CA PRO A 120 19.05 -0.43 2.12
C PRO A 120 18.29 -1.70 2.49
N VAL A 121 18.95 -2.86 2.39
CA VAL A 121 18.37 -4.17 2.76
C VAL A 121 17.88 -4.17 4.22
N SER A 122 18.61 -3.49 5.12
CA SER A 122 18.22 -3.33 6.52
C SER A 122 16.84 -2.69 6.71
N LEU A 123 16.45 -1.76 5.83
CA LEU A 123 15.13 -1.14 5.87
C LEU A 123 14.04 -2.10 5.39
N LEU A 124 14.33 -2.94 4.41
CA LEU A 124 13.43 -3.99 3.95
C LEU A 124 13.21 -5.05 5.03
N ASP A 125 14.25 -5.51 5.72
CA ASP A 125 14.15 -6.41 6.88
C ASP A 125 13.22 -5.82 7.94
N SER A 126 13.39 -4.54 8.28
CA SER A 126 12.54 -3.83 9.23
C SER A 126 11.07 -3.81 8.81
N GLN A 127 10.79 -3.65 7.51
CA GLN A 127 9.41 -3.68 7.01
C GLN A 127 8.77 -5.06 7.14
N PHE A 128 9.50 -6.14 6.84
CA PHE A 128 9.01 -7.50 7.04
C PHE A 128 8.78 -7.83 8.52
N GLU A 129 9.64 -7.37 9.42
CA GLU A 129 9.45 -7.51 10.87
C GLU A 129 8.23 -6.74 11.38
N THR A 130 7.99 -5.55 10.83
CA THR A 130 6.86 -4.69 11.22
C THR A 130 5.53 -5.17 10.66
N LEU A 131 5.54 -5.87 9.54
CA LEU A 131 4.34 -6.34 8.84
C LEU A 131 3.47 -7.23 9.72
N GLN A 132 2.28 -6.76 10.04
CA GLN A 132 1.20 -7.56 10.61
C GLN A 132 0.26 -7.96 9.47
N ARG A 133 0.25 -9.25 9.13
CA ARG A 133 -0.52 -9.74 7.99
C ARG A 133 -2.01 -9.46 8.17
N PRO A 134 -2.68 -8.81 7.21
CA PRO A 134 -4.09 -8.47 7.35
C PRO A 134 -4.98 -9.72 7.22
N GLN A 135 -6.04 -9.78 8.03
CA GLN A 135 -7.04 -10.84 7.95
C GLN A 135 -8.21 -10.46 7.04
N ASN A 136 -8.55 -9.18 6.98
CA ASN A 136 -9.71 -8.65 6.27
C ASN A 136 -9.31 -7.89 5.00
N ALA A 137 -8.32 -8.38 4.26
CA ALA A 137 -7.87 -7.80 3.00
C ALA A 137 -8.01 -8.79 1.86
N ILE A 138 -8.08 -8.28 0.64
CA ILE A 138 -7.90 -9.11 -0.56
C ILE A 138 -6.43 -9.50 -0.61
N HIS A 139 -6.15 -10.78 -0.42
CA HIS A 139 -4.78 -11.31 -0.39
C HIS A 139 -4.36 -11.75 -1.78
N ILE A 140 -3.29 -11.16 -2.28
CA ILE A 140 -2.73 -11.46 -3.60
C ILE A 140 -1.27 -11.91 -3.46
N GLN A 141 -0.95 -13.07 -3.99
CA GLN A 141 0.45 -13.46 -4.17
C GLN A 141 1.05 -12.67 -5.34
N ALA A 142 1.89 -11.69 -5.03
CA ALA A 142 2.31 -10.65 -5.96
C ALA A 142 3.61 -10.99 -6.72
N GLU A 143 3.96 -12.25 -6.82
CA GLU A 143 5.04 -12.77 -7.68
C GLU A 143 4.58 -12.94 -9.14
N LYS A 144 3.29 -12.95 -9.37
CA LYS A 144 2.66 -13.16 -10.68
C LYS A 144 2.84 -11.97 -11.61
N PRO A 145 2.65 -12.13 -12.92
CA PRO A 145 2.62 -11.02 -13.86
C PRO A 145 1.60 -9.95 -13.46
N VAL A 146 1.94 -8.68 -13.68
CA VAL A 146 1.16 -7.52 -13.25
C VAL A 146 -0.31 -7.60 -13.68
N LEU A 147 -0.59 -7.92 -14.94
CA LEU A 147 -1.96 -8.01 -15.44
C LEU A 147 -2.77 -9.13 -14.79
N VAL A 148 -2.13 -10.23 -14.43
CA VAL A 148 -2.76 -11.32 -13.68
C VAL A 148 -3.17 -10.85 -12.29
N ILE A 149 -2.32 -10.09 -11.62
CA ILE A 149 -2.61 -9.51 -10.30
C ILE A 149 -3.80 -8.57 -10.39
N VAL A 150 -3.78 -7.65 -11.36
CA VAL A 150 -4.88 -6.68 -11.57
C VAL A 150 -6.22 -7.38 -11.80
N ASP A 151 -6.24 -8.42 -12.66
CA ASP A 151 -7.45 -9.21 -12.93
C ASP A 151 -7.94 -9.96 -11.68
N GLN A 152 -7.04 -10.47 -10.85
CA GLN A 152 -7.40 -11.14 -9.59
C GLN A 152 -8.04 -10.18 -8.60
N VAL A 153 -7.51 -8.96 -8.47
CA VAL A 153 -8.07 -7.91 -7.61
C VAL A 153 -9.49 -7.54 -8.08
N GLU A 154 -9.66 -7.30 -9.37
CA GLU A 154 -10.95 -6.95 -9.95
C GLU A 154 -12.01 -8.03 -9.71
N LYS A 155 -11.66 -9.30 -9.92
CA LYS A 155 -12.55 -10.44 -9.64
C LYS A 155 -12.93 -10.52 -8.17
N ALA A 156 -11.98 -10.31 -7.26
CA ALA A 156 -12.24 -10.33 -5.83
C ALA A 156 -13.18 -9.20 -5.40
N LEU A 157 -12.97 -7.99 -5.91
CA LEU A 157 -13.85 -6.85 -5.65
C LEU A 157 -15.27 -7.07 -6.17
N SER A 158 -15.40 -7.67 -7.35
CA SER A 158 -16.71 -8.01 -7.93
C SER A 158 -17.49 -9.01 -7.08
N ARG A 159 -16.82 -10.04 -6.54
CA ARG A 159 -17.45 -11.02 -5.63
C ARG A 159 -17.96 -10.34 -4.36
N LEU A 160 -17.15 -9.52 -3.73
CA LEU A 160 -17.52 -8.79 -2.50
C LEU A 160 -18.70 -7.84 -2.73
N ALA A 161 -18.84 -7.26 -3.93
CA ALA A 161 -19.97 -6.41 -4.28
C ALA A 161 -21.28 -7.19 -4.43
N HIS A 162 -21.22 -8.48 -4.78
CA HIS A 162 -22.40 -9.36 -4.89
C HIS A 162 -22.84 -9.95 -3.56
N GLU A 163 -21.90 -10.19 -2.63
CA GLU A 163 -22.19 -10.73 -1.29
C GLU A 163 -22.87 -9.73 -0.35
N ASN A 164 -22.77 -8.43 -0.64
CA ASN A 164 -23.34 -7.34 0.15
C ASN A 164 -24.71 -6.83 -0.40
N LYS A 165 -25.36 -7.56 -1.32
CA LYS A 165 -26.71 -7.30 -1.83
C LYS A 165 -27.70 -8.29 -1.28
#